data_cd63abc3ffc27fff2fd9df4c175b1744
#
_entry.id   cd63abc3ffc27fff2fd9df4c175b1744
#
_cell.length_a   1.000
_cell.length_b   1.000
_cell.length_c   1.000
_cell.angle_alpha   90.00
_cell.angle_beta   90.00
_cell.angle_gamma   90.00
#
_symmetry.space_group_name_H-M   'P 1'
#
loop_
_entity.id
_entity.type
_entity.pdbx_description
1 polymer ?
#
loop_
_entity_poly.entity_id
_entity_poly.type
_entity_poly.pdbx_seq_one_letter_code
_entity_poly.pdbx_strand_id
1 'polypeptide(L)'
;NLAVPGNRFYNRLRTGRQRQTRKKERMSAAPEEPTLFDSMVKPKLSPAYPDRAPWGTSVHLRAWQAEAMQKYFEKNPRDFMAVATPGAGKTTFALTLAKELFNRGTVRQLIVVAPTDHLKKQWADAAAKVGIPIDPNFKNADVTISRHYKGVALTYAQVANKPQLHARNTEATKTLVIFDEIHHAGDSLSWGDGLREAFDDATRRVALTGTPFRSDTSPIPFVTYEVDNEGIRRSKADYSYGYGPALKDHVVRPV
;
A
#
# COMPACT_ATOMS: atom_id res chain seq x y z
N ASN A 1 -47.21 -53.85 13.93
CA ASN A 1 -48.53 -53.53 14.43
C ASN A 1 -48.78 -52.06 14.30
N LEU A 2 -49.58 -51.80 13.33
CA LEU A 2 -50.86 -51.12 13.24
C LEU A 2 -50.73 -49.59 13.23
N ALA A 3 -50.95 -48.96 12.16
CA ALA A 3 -52.09 -48.82 11.28
C ALA A 3 -52.61 -47.37 11.31
N VAL A 4 -52.67 -46.81 10.17
CA VAL A 4 -53.40 -45.67 9.58
C VAL A 4 -54.90 -45.76 9.96
N PRO A 5 -55.76 -44.78 9.83
CA PRO A 5 -56.05 -43.91 8.70
C PRO A 5 -56.53 -42.48 9.13
N GLY A 6 -56.69 -41.46 8.34
CA GLY A 6 -57.40 -41.31 7.09
C GLY A 6 -58.31 -40.12 7.13
N ASN A 7 -58.45 -39.51 6.03
CA ASN A 7 -59.61 -38.87 5.39
C ASN A 7 -59.71 -37.36 5.38
N ARG A 8 -59.55 -36.78 4.21
CA ARG A 8 -60.55 -36.36 3.17
C ARG A 8 -61.59 -35.36 3.66
N PHE A 9 -61.69 -34.24 2.99
CA PHE A 9 -62.77 -33.85 2.05
C PHE A 9 -62.64 -32.39 1.63
N TYR A 10 -62.53 -32.14 0.32
CA TYR A 10 -63.45 -31.40 -0.56
C TYR A 10 -63.83 -29.97 -0.16
N ASN A 11 -63.88 -29.00 -0.97
CA ASN A 11 -64.13 -28.77 -2.39
C ASN A 11 -64.07 -27.27 -2.75
N ARG A 12 -63.59 -26.96 -3.95
CA ARG A 12 -64.17 -26.06 -4.96
C ARG A 12 -64.53 -24.60 -4.53
N LEU A 13 -64.06 -23.64 -5.24
CA LEU A 13 -64.56 -23.00 -6.44
C LEU A 13 -63.78 -21.72 -6.78
N ARG A 14 -63.23 -21.71 -7.99
CA ARG A 14 -63.43 -20.79 -9.08
C ARG A 14 -63.16 -19.29 -8.88
N THR A 15 -62.26 -18.90 -9.78
CA THR A 15 -62.28 -17.73 -10.68
C THR A 15 -61.59 -16.46 -10.22
N GLY A 16 -60.65 -16.07 -11.07
CA GLY A 16 -60.09 -14.74 -10.99
C GLY A 16 -58.66 -14.69 -11.58
N ARG A 17 -58.58 -14.80 -12.95
CA ARG A 17 -57.37 -14.36 -13.63
C ARG A 17 -57.15 -12.90 -13.32
N GLN A 18 -56.10 -12.63 -12.57
CA GLN A 18 -55.41 -11.34 -12.68
C GLN A 18 -53.93 -11.60 -12.81
N ARG A 19 -53.44 -11.36 -14.00
CA ARG A 19 -52.03 -11.21 -14.32
C ARG A 19 -51.52 -9.99 -13.54
N GLN A 20 -50.93 -10.19 -12.38
CA GLN A 20 -50.04 -9.21 -11.81
C GLN A 20 -48.66 -9.48 -12.40
N THR A 21 -48.29 -8.65 -13.35
CA THR A 21 -46.89 -8.43 -13.75
C THR A 21 -46.12 -8.00 -12.53
N ARG A 22 -45.34 -8.91 -11.96
CA ARG A 22 -44.29 -8.58 -10.98
C ARG A 22 -43.25 -7.73 -11.72
N LYS A 23 -43.41 -6.41 -11.61
CA LYS A 23 -42.36 -5.45 -11.82
C LYS A 23 -41.24 -5.84 -10.84
N LYS A 24 -40.15 -6.39 -11.36
CA LYS A 24 -38.89 -6.49 -10.61
C LYS A 24 -38.49 -5.05 -10.29
N GLU A 25 -38.78 -4.59 -9.11
CA GLU A 25 -38.12 -3.45 -8.53
C GLU A 25 -36.63 -3.81 -8.46
N ARG A 26 -35.85 -3.19 -9.33
CA ARG A 26 -34.41 -3.06 -9.13
C ARG A 26 -34.28 -2.34 -7.79
N MET A 27 -33.88 -3.08 -6.76
CA MET A 27 -33.29 -2.46 -5.59
C MET A 27 -32.08 -1.68 -6.12
N SER A 28 -32.24 -0.37 -6.17
CA SER A 28 -31.17 0.58 -6.33
C SER A 28 -30.22 0.31 -5.17
N ALA A 29 -29.04 -0.20 -5.45
CA ALA A 29 -27.96 -0.23 -4.48
C ALA A 29 -27.82 1.21 -3.97
N ALA A 30 -27.82 1.40 -2.67
CA ALA A 30 -27.49 2.68 -2.07
C ALA A 30 -26.13 3.10 -2.66
N PRO A 31 -25.93 4.38 -3.01
CA PRO A 31 -24.64 4.84 -3.49
C PRO A 31 -23.60 4.48 -2.43
N GLU A 32 -22.60 3.72 -2.83
CA GLU A 32 -21.44 3.42 -1.97
C GLU A 32 -20.87 4.77 -1.53
N GLU A 33 -20.67 4.95 -0.23
CA GLU A 33 -20.01 6.15 0.28
C GLU A 33 -18.63 6.25 -0.38
N PRO A 34 -18.27 7.44 -0.92
CA PRO A 34 -17.01 7.61 -1.62
C PRO A 34 -15.86 7.27 -0.67
N THR A 35 -14.94 6.44 -1.14
CA THR A 35 -13.74 6.10 -0.37
C THR A 35 -12.88 7.35 -0.16
N LEU A 36 -11.99 7.32 0.82
CA LEU A 36 -11.02 8.40 1.03
C LEU A 36 -10.23 8.70 -0.25
N PHE A 37 -9.93 7.65 -1.03
CA PHE A 37 -9.26 7.77 -2.33
C PHE A 37 -10.12 8.57 -3.31
N ASP A 38 -11.41 8.25 -3.45
CA ASP A 38 -12.34 8.95 -4.35
C ASP A 38 -12.46 10.44 -3.99
N SER A 39 -12.42 10.76 -2.70
CA SER A 39 -12.46 12.16 -2.22
C SER A 39 -11.16 12.93 -2.46
N MET A 40 -10.02 12.22 -2.59
CA MET A 40 -8.69 12.81 -2.80
C MET A 40 -8.32 12.96 -4.29
N VAL A 41 -8.98 12.24 -5.18
CA VAL A 41 -8.74 12.30 -6.63
C VAL A 41 -9.65 13.34 -7.25
N LYS A 42 -9.10 14.47 -7.65
CA LYS A 42 -9.81 15.45 -8.48
C LYS A 42 -9.56 15.15 -9.97
N PRO A 43 -10.61 15.01 -10.81
CA PRO A 43 -10.49 14.59 -12.21
C PRO A 43 -9.74 15.57 -13.14
N LYS A 44 -9.35 16.75 -12.67
CA LYS A 44 -8.58 17.74 -13.44
C LYS A 44 -7.66 18.52 -12.50
N LEU A 45 -6.57 17.93 -12.11
CA LEU A 45 -5.48 18.69 -11.51
C LEU A 45 -4.62 19.28 -12.63
N SER A 46 -4.60 20.59 -12.73
CA SER A 46 -3.56 21.26 -13.50
C SER A 46 -2.20 20.86 -12.96
N PRO A 47 -1.23 20.48 -13.81
CA PRO A 47 0.11 20.10 -13.37
C PRO A 47 0.88 21.21 -12.65
N ALA A 48 0.44 22.47 -12.82
CA ALA A 48 1.14 23.63 -12.32
C ALA A 48 0.69 23.99 -10.91
N TYR A 49 1.65 24.03 -10.02
CA TYR A 49 1.60 24.48 -8.64
C TYR A 49 0.76 23.61 -7.68
N PRO A 50 1.39 22.64 -7.07
CA PRO A 50 1.05 22.36 -5.69
C PRO A 50 1.56 23.56 -4.88
N ASP A 51 0.69 24.25 -4.17
CA ASP A 51 1.14 24.99 -2.99
C ASP A 51 2.13 24.10 -2.28
N ARG A 52 3.30 24.63 -1.88
CA ARG A 52 4.32 23.85 -1.18
C ARG A 52 3.74 23.43 0.16
N ALA A 53 2.88 22.41 0.12
CA ALA A 53 2.38 21.80 1.34
C ALA A 53 3.58 21.28 2.12
N PRO A 54 3.62 21.47 3.43
CA PRO A 54 4.63 20.84 4.27
C PRO A 54 4.72 19.36 3.96
N TRP A 55 5.91 18.83 4.01
CA TRP A 55 6.20 17.44 3.66
C TRP A 55 5.17 16.46 4.27
N GLY A 56 4.54 15.61 3.46
CA GLY A 56 3.53 14.64 3.91
C GLY A 56 2.14 15.19 4.24
N THR A 57 1.81 16.45 3.92
CA THR A 57 0.53 17.09 4.29
C THR A 57 -0.38 17.44 3.13
N SER A 58 -0.05 17.08 1.89
CA SER A 58 -0.91 17.34 0.74
C SER A 58 -2.26 16.63 0.87
N VAL A 59 -3.35 17.39 0.83
CA VAL A 59 -4.72 16.86 0.85
C VAL A 59 -5.11 16.30 -0.52
N HIS A 60 -4.41 16.72 -1.58
CA HIS A 60 -4.68 16.31 -2.96
C HIS A 60 -3.50 15.53 -3.52
N LEU A 61 -3.81 14.39 -4.14
CA LEU A 61 -2.82 13.60 -4.87
C LEU A 61 -2.42 14.30 -6.17
N ARG A 62 -1.15 14.21 -6.52
CA ARG A 62 -0.67 14.52 -7.87
C ARG A 62 -1.18 13.47 -8.85
N ALA A 63 -1.27 13.81 -10.13
CA ALA A 63 -1.78 12.89 -11.16
C ALA A 63 -1.08 11.52 -11.11
N TRP A 64 0.24 11.48 -11.06
CA TRP A 64 1.00 10.23 -11.00
C TRP A 64 0.69 9.38 -9.75
N GLN A 65 0.44 10.05 -8.60
CA GLN A 65 0.11 9.35 -7.36
C GLN A 65 -1.26 8.68 -7.47
N ALA A 66 -2.24 9.40 -8.06
CA ALA A 66 -3.57 8.85 -8.33
C ALA A 66 -3.52 7.66 -9.29
N GLU A 67 -2.76 7.77 -10.38
CA GLU A 67 -2.57 6.68 -11.34
C GLU A 67 -1.87 5.46 -10.71
N ALA A 68 -0.84 5.69 -9.89
CA ALA A 68 -0.14 4.63 -9.18
C ALA A 68 -1.07 3.92 -8.17
N MET A 69 -1.92 4.68 -7.46
CA MET A 69 -2.94 4.13 -6.56
C MET A 69 -3.96 3.29 -7.33
N GLN A 70 -4.48 3.79 -8.44
CA GLN A 70 -5.41 3.06 -9.29
C GLN A 70 -4.79 1.72 -9.74
N LYS A 71 -3.57 1.78 -10.27
CA LYS A 71 -2.85 0.58 -10.73
C LYS A 71 -2.59 -0.42 -9.61
N TYR A 72 -2.29 0.08 -8.39
CA TYR A 72 -2.14 -0.77 -7.23
C TYR A 72 -3.43 -1.53 -6.90
N PHE A 73 -4.58 -0.84 -6.82
CA PHE A 73 -5.84 -1.47 -6.46
C PHE A 73 -6.42 -2.36 -7.55
N GLU A 74 -6.17 -2.05 -8.82
CA GLU A 74 -6.54 -2.93 -9.94
C GLU A 74 -5.80 -4.27 -9.88
N LYS A 75 -4.50 -4.26 -9.57
CA LYS A 75 -3.67 -5.47 -9.49
C LYS A 75 -3.76 -6.16 -8.13
N ASN A 76 -4.02 -5.40 -7.08
CA ASN A 76 -4.02 -5.83 -5.67
C ASN A 76 -2.78 -6.69 -5.30
N PRO A 77 -1.56 -6.25 -5.62
CA PRO A 77 -0.37 -7.06 -5.49
C PRO A 77 0.09 -7.15 -4.03
N ARG A 78 0.84 -8.19 -3.70
CA ARG A 78 1.55 -8.28 -2.42
C ARG A 78 2.77 -7.36 -2.41
N ASP A 79 3.49 -7.30 -3.51
CA ASP A 79 4.69 -6.48 -3.72
C ASP A 79 4.42 -5.43 -4.80
N PHE A 80 4.74 -4.18 -4.50
CA PHE A 80 4.59 -3.08 -5.43
C PHE A 80 5.78 -2.14 -5.36
N MET A 81 6.41 -1.88 -6.49
CA MET A 81 7.54 -0.97 -6.59
C MET A 81 7.16 0.29 -7.36
N ALA A 82 7.29 1.45 -6.72
CA ALA A 82 7.12 2.75 -7.32
C ALA A 82 8.47 3.46 -7.45
N VAL A 83 8.79 3.82 -8.69
CA VAL A 83 9.94 4.69 -9.00
C VAL A 83 9.41 6.09 -9.25
N ALA A 84 9.86 7.08 -8.48
CA ALA A 84 9.50 8.47 -8.70
C ALA A 84 10.66 9.39 -8.30
N THR A 85 10.90 10.41 -9.12
CA THR A 85 12.00 11.37 -8.91
C THR A 85 11.99 11.97 -7.51
N PRO A 86 13.13 12.38 -6.96
CA PRO A 86 13.19 13.14 -5.70
C PRO A 86 12.25 14.32 -5.73
N GLY A 87 11.55 14.57 -4.62
CA GLY A 87 10.55 15.66 -4.53
C GLY A 87 9.19 15.37 -5.18
N ALA A 88 9.02 14.25 -5.87
CA ALA A 88 7.75 13.88 -6.50
C ALA A 88 6.62 13.55 -5.51
N GLY A 89 6.92 13.36 -4.22
CA GLY A 89 5.92 13.05 -3.19
C GLY A 89 5.71 11.56 -2.97
N LYS A 90 6.77 10.75 -3.04
CA LYS A 90 6.74 9.29 -2.75
C LYS A 90 6.11 8.98 -1.39
N THR A 91 6.46 9.77 -0.37
CA THR A 91 5.93 9.60 0.99
C THR A 91 4.42 9.82 1.05
N THR A 92 3.91 10.88 0.39
CA THR A 92 2.47 11.16 0.32
C THR A 92 1.74 10.01 -0.37
N PHE A 93 2.26 9.51 -1.50
CA PHE A 93 1.72 8.33 -2.17
C PHE A 93 1.64 7.12 -1.23
N ALA A 94 2.76 6.75 -0.62
CA ALA A 94 2.84 5.56 0.22
C ALA A 94 1.96 5.64 1.48
N LEU A 95 1.86 6.82 2.11
CA LEU A 95 1.01 7.02 3.28
C LEU A 95 -0.47 7.09 2.93
N THR A 96 -0.83 7.64 1.76
CA THR A 96 -2.21 7.58 1.26
C THR A 96 -2.62 6.13 0.98
N LEU A 97 -1.74 5.37 0.35
CA LEU A 97 -1.94 3.94 0.14
C LEU A 97 -2.09 3.18 1.47
N ALA A 98 -1.19 3.45 2.43
CA ALA A 98 -1.27 2.86 3.76
C ALA A 98 -2.62 3.14 4.42
N LYS A 99 -3.07 4.41 4.42
CA LYS A 99 -4.35 4.82 5.01
C LYS A 99 -5.53 4.08 4.36
N GLU A 100 -5.53 3.95 3.05
CA GLU A 100 -6.58 3.21 2.34
C GLU A 100 -6.57 1.71 2.69
N LEU A 101 -5.38 1.08 2.79
CA LEU A 101 -5.26 -0.31 3.21
C LEU A 101 -5.71 -0.54 4.67
N PHE A 102 -5.46 0.44 5.56
CA PHE A 102 -5.99 0.42 6.92
C PHE A 102 -7.52 0.54 6.94
N ASN A 103 -8.08 1.47 6.18
CA ASN A 103 -9.53 1.68 6.07
C ASN A 103 -10.25 0.43 5.56
N ARG A 104 -9.68 -0.27 4.59
CA ARG A 104 -10.20 -1.54 4.05
C ARG A 104 -9.96 -2.74 4.98
N GLY A 105 -9.25 -2.56 6.08
CA GLY A 105 -8.90 -3.66 6.99
C GLY A 105 -7.92 -4.68 6.39
N THR A 106 -7.29 -4.35 5.25
CA THR A 106 -6.28 -5.20 4.60
C THR A 106 -5.05 -5.33 5.48
N VAL A 107 -4.67 -4.24 6.14
CA VAL A 107 -3.56 -4.18 7.10
C VAL A 107 -3.98 -3.50 8.40
N ARG A 108 -3.23 -3.77 9.47
CA ARG A 108 -3.45 -3.19 10.80
C ARG A 108 -2.17 -2.65 11.43
N GLN A 109 -1.04 -2.85 10.78
CA GLN A 109 0.27 -2.39 11.22
C GLN A 109 1.04 -1.82 10.04
N LEU A 110 1.81 -0.76 10.30
CA LEU A 110 2.71 -0.15 9.33
C LEU A 110 4.15 -0.25 9.86
N ILE A 111 5.04 -0.84 9.08
CA ILE A 111 6.48 -0.79 9.28
C ILE A 111 7.10 0.00 8.14
N VAL A 112 7.88 1.01 8.47
CA VAL A 112 8.67 1.77 7.49
C VAL A 112 10.14 1.47 7.71
N VAL A 113 10.84 1.07 6.65
CA VAL A 113 12.29 0.86 6.65
C VAL A 113 12.93 1.99 5.86
N ALA A 114 13.76 2.79 6.52
CA ALA A 114 14.39 3.97 5.97
C ALA A 114 15.92 3.89 6.04
N PRO A 115 16.66 4.61 5.17
CA PRO A 115 18.12 4.58 5.17
C PRO A 115 18.77 5.13 6.46
N THR A 116 18.15 6.13 7.10
CA THR A 116 18.74 6.86 8.23
C THR A 116 17.74 7.11 9.35
N ASP A 117 18.25 7.33 10.58
CA ASP A 117 17.42 7.71 11.73
C ASP A 117 16.69 9.05 11.53
N HIS A 118 17.26 9.97 10.81
CA HIS A 118 16.60 11.22 10.48
C HIS A 118 15.34 10.98 9.62
N LEU A 119 15.44 10.13 8.61
CA LEU A 119 14.30 9.77 7.77
C LEU A 119 13.24 8.99 8.53
N LYS A 120 13.61 8.15 9.50
CA LYS A 120 12.62 7.49 10.40
C LYS A 120 11.71 8.50 11.08
N LYS A 121 12.28 9.58 11.62
CA LYS A 121 11.51 10.65 12.30
C LYS A 121 10.59 11.37 11.31
N GLN A 122 11.10 11.72 10.13
CA GLN A 122 10.28 12.35 9.09
C GLN A 122 9.10 11.47 8.67
N TRP A 123 9.33 10.16 8.52
CA TRP A 123 8.27 9.20 8.21
C TRP A 123 7.24 9.10 9.33
N ALA A 124 7.68 9.07 10.60
CA ALA A 124 6.79 9.02 11.76
C ALA A 124 5.93 10.28 11.86
N ASP A 125 6.51 11.46 11.65
CA ASP A 125 5.79 12.73 11.65
C ASP A 125 4.73 12.78 10.52
N ALA A 126 5.10 12.32 9.34
CA ALA A 126 4.19 12.26 8.20
C ALA A 126 3.06 11.24 8.43
N ALA A 127 3.37 10.06 8.94
CA ALA A 127 2.41 9.01 9.24
C ALA A 127 1.40 9.43 10.33
N ALA A 128 1.86 10.13 11.37
CA ALA A 128 0.99 10.67 12.42
C ALA A 128 -0.05 11.66 11.85
N LYS A 129 0.33 12.50 10.87
CA LYS A 129 -0.57 13.47 10.23
C LYS A 129 -1.71 12.79 9.46
N VAL A 130 -1.52 11.58 8.96
CA VAL A 130 -2.57 10.81 8.30
C VAL A 130 -3.32 9.85 9.23
N GLY A 131 -3.05 9.93 10.54
CA GLY A 131 -3.73 9.12 11.56
C GLY A 131 -3.15 7.72 11.76
N ILE A 132 -1.90 7.48 11.32
CA ILE A 132 -1.18 6.21 11.49
C ILE A 132 0.10 6.49 12.29
N PRO A 133 0.02 6.75 13.60
CA PRO A 133 1.21 7.02 14.41
C PRO A 133 2.11 5.78 14.46
N ILE A 134 3.38 5.93 14.11
CA ILE A 134 4.42 4.90 14.19
C ILE A 134 5.56 5.37 15.09
N ASP A 135 6.20 4.44 15.79
CA ASP A 135 7.30 4.77 16.71
C ASP A 135 8.64 4.88 15.97
N PRO A 136 9.25 6.08 15.89
CA PRO A 136 10.57 6.25 15.29
C PRO A 136 11.72 5.87 16.23
N ASN A 137 11.44 5.72 17.52
CA ASN A 137 12.45 5.45 18.56
C ASN A 137 12.54 3.98 18.96
N PHE A 138 11.76 3.12 18.34
CA PHE A 138 11.78 1.67 18.57
C PHE A 138 13.20 1.12 18.43
N LYS A 139 13.63 0.38 19.45
CA LYS A 139 14.93 -0.29 19.49
C LYS A 139 14.75 -1.81 19.48
N ASN A 140 15.75 -2.51 18.96
CA ASN A 140 15.73 -3.97 18.97
C ASN A 140 15.72 -4.60 20.39
N ALA A 141 15.92 -3.80 21.43
CA ALA A 141 15.76 -4.20 22.83
C ALA A 141 14.31 -4.14 23.32
N ASP A 142 13.43 -3.42 22.63
CA ASP A 142 12.03 -3.20 23.07
C ASP A 142 11.13 -4.43 22.82
N VAL A 143 11.58 -5.39 22.03
CA VAL A 143 10.95 -6.68 21.72
C VAL A 143 9.58 -6.56 21.05
N THR A 144 8.66 -5.77 21.59
CA THR A 144 7.28 -5.60 21.08
C THR A 144 6.97 -4.14 20.78
N ILE A 145 6.11 -3.94 19.78
CA ILE A 145 5.62 -2.61 19.41
C ILE A 145 4.58 -2.16 20.44
N SER A 146 4.74 -0.95 20.96
CA SER A 146 3.80 -0.36 21.92
C SER A 146 2.41 -0.20 21.31
N ARG A 147 1.36 -0.50 22.09
CA ARG A 147 -0.06 -0.38 21.67
C ARG A 147 -0.50 1.05 21.35
N HIS A 148 0.28 2.05 21.74
CA HIS A 148 0.05 3.45 21.40
C HIS A 148 0.36 3.78 19.94
N TYR A 149 1.12 2.91 19.27
CA TYR A 149 1.49 3.06 17.88
C TYR A 149 0.80 2.04 16.98
N LYS A 150 0.65 2.41 15.73
CA LYS A 150 0.18 1.52 14.65
C LYS A 150 1.33 0.79 13.95
N GLY A 151 2.54 0.94 14.46
CA GLY A 151 3.75 0.33 13.91
C GLY A 151 5.02 1.06 14.31
N VAL A 152 6.07 0.87 13.52
CA VAL A 152 7.41 1.40 13.80
C VAL A 152 8.10 1.91 12.54
N ALA A 153 9.06 2.82 12.72
CA ALA A 153 10.05 3.16 11.70
C ALA A 153 11.42 2.59 12.10
N LEU A 154 12.06 1.89 11.18
CA LEU A 154 13.30 1.16 11.36
C LEU A 154 14.35 1.61 10.36
N THR A 155 15.63 1.36 10.63
CA THR A 155 16.68 1.44 9.60
C THR A 155 16.97 0.06 9.01
N TYR A 156 17.54 0.01 7.79
CA TYR A 156 17.99 -1.24 7.17
C TYR A 156 18.97 -2.00 8.06
N ALA A 157 19.93 -1.29 8.65
CA ALA A 157 20.89 -1.86 9.60
C ALA A 157 20.22 -2.44 10.85
N GLN A 158 19.17 -1.77 11.37
CA GLN A 158 18.43 -2.23 12.53
C GLN A 158 17.70 -3.54 12.24
N VAL A 159 17.09 -3.66 11.05
CA VAL A 159 16.43 -4.89 10.61
C VAL A 159 17.44 -6.03 10.44
N ALA A 160 18.55 -5.78 9.74
CA ALA A 160 19.59 -6.78 9.50
C ALA A 160 20.25 -7.29 10.79
N ASN A 161 20.30 -6.47 11.84
CA ASN A 161 20.89 -6.85 13.11
C ASN A 161 20.05 -7.88 13.89
N LYS A 162 18.71 -7.81 13.83
CA LYS A 162 17.81 -8.76 14.51
C LYS A 162 16.59 -9.10 13.64
N PRO A 163 16.77 -9.75 12.49
CA PRO A 163 15.67 -10.00 11.56
C PRO A 163 14.55 -10.87 12.17
N GLN A 164 14.86 -11.85 13.03
CA GLN A 164 13.87 -12.71 13.69
C GLN A 164 12.93 -11.92 14.61
N LEU A 165 13.42 -10.84 15.24
CA LEU A 165 12.57 -9.96 16.04
C LEU A 165 11.51 -9.29 15.16
N HIS A 166 11.94 -8.77 14.01
CA HIS A 166 11.07 -8.07 13.09
C HIS A 166 10.13 -9.05 12.37
N ALA A 167 10.56 -10.28 12.09
CA ALA A 167 9.70 -11.35 11.58
C ALA A 167 8.53 -11.62 12.55
N ARG A 168 8.79 -11.85 13.81
CA ARG A 168 7.76 -12.07 14.83
C ARG A 168 6.76 -10.90 14.92
N ASN A 169 7.25 -9.66 14.89
CA ASN A 169 6.40 -8.47 14.91
C ASN A 169 5.56 -8.35 13.63
N THR A 170 6.07 -8.81 12.50
CA THR A 170 5.38 -8.81 11.19
C THR A 170 4.31 -9.89 11.12
N GLU A 171 4.58 -11.09 11.63
CA GLU A 171 3.65 -12.22 11.69
C GLU A 171 2.50 -11.98 12.68
N ALA A 172 2.76 -11.25 13.77
CA ALA A 172 1.79 -11.02 14.84
C ALA A 172 0.50 -10.33 14.38
N THR A 173 0.54 -9.60 13.27
CA THR A 173 -0.61 -8.91 12.71
C THR A 173 -0.46 -8.63 11.20
N LYS A 174 -1.57 -8.30 10.54
CA LYS A 174 -1.57 -7.93 9.11
C LYS A 174 -0.73 -6.67 8.89
N THR A 175 0.44 -6.80 8.31
CA THR A 175 1.44 -5.74 8.21
C THR A 175 1.64 -5.27 6.77
N LEU A 176 1.65 -3.94 6.60
CA LEU A 176 2.23 -3.26 5.44
C LEU A 176 3.68 -2.88 5.78
N VAL A 177 4.61 -3.24 4.92
CA VAL A 177 6.00 -2.76 4.99
C VAL A 177 6.26 -1.79 3.84
N ILE A 178 6.77 -0.61 4.16
CA ILE A 178 7.24 0.38 3.18
C ILE A 178 8.76 0.44 3.26
N PHE A 179 9.43 0.19 2.14
CA PHE A 179 10.87 0.33 1.99
C PHE A 179 11.17 1.66 1.31
N ASP A 180 11.70 2.62 2.07
CA ASP A 180 12.12 3.90 1.50
C ASP A 180 13.53 3.78 0.94
N GLU A 181 13.70 4.27 -0.31
CA GLU A 181 14.95 4.15 -1.08
C GLU A 181 15.51 2.72 -1.03
N ILE A 182 14.71 1.75 -1.51
CA ILE A 182 14.97 0.29 -1.40
C ILE A 182 16.35 -0.13 -1.93
N HIS A 183 16.95 0.65 -2.83
CA HIS A 183 18.28 0.36 -3.36
C HIS A 183 19.36 0.30 -2.25
N HIS A 184 19.17 0.99 -1.12
CA HIS A 184 20.06 0.87 0.03
C HIS A 184 20.06 -0.53 0.67
N ALA A 185 19.06 -1.35 0.40
CA ALA A 185 19.08 -2.75 0.84
C ALA A 185 20.21 -3.56 0.19
N GLY A 186 20.78 -3.07 -0.91
CA GLY A 186 21.94 -3.65 -1.59
C GLY A 186 23.29 -3.18 -1.07
N ASP A 187 23.35 -2.21 -0.15
CA ASP A 187 24.62 -1.65 0.37
C ASP A 187 25.43 -2.69 1.16
N SER A 188 24.77 -3.73 1.67
CA SER A 188 25.40 -4.88 2.33
C SER A 188 24.64 -6.16 1.99
N LEU A 189 25.37 -7.24 1.71
CA LEU A 189 24.78 -8.56 1.45
C LEU A 189 23.90 -9.04 2.59
N SER A 190 24.29 -8.77 3.83
CA SER A 190 23.52 -9.15 5.03
C SER A 190 22.19 -8.41 5.16
N TRP A 191 22.06 -7.24 4.54
CA TRP A 191 20.82 -6.46 4.62
C TRP A 191 19.71 -7.09 3.78
N GLY A 192 20.03 -7.58 2.59
CA GLY A 192 19.08 -8.28 1.74
C GLY A 192 18.50 -9.53 2.40
N ASP A 193 19.36 -10.36 2.98
CA ASP A 193 18.93 -11.57 3.68
C ASP A 193 18.12 -11.23 4.94
N GLY A 194 18.57 -10.23 5.70
CA GLY A 194 17.84 -9.75 6.88
C GLY A 194 16.45 -9.22 6.56
N LEU A 195 16.28 -8.48 5.44
CA LEU A 195 14.98 -8.00 5.00
C LEU A 195 14.06 -9.15 4.59
N ARG A 196 14.59 -10.16 3.89
CA ARG A 196 13.83 -11.35 3.50
C ARG A 196 13.32 -12.07 4.73
N GLU A 197 14.20 -12.39 5.67
CA GLU A 197 13.84 -13.06 6.91
C GLU A 197 12.83 -12.27 7.74
N ALA A 198 12.99 -10.94 7.84
CA ALA A 198 12.12 -10.08 8.64
C ALA A 198 10.70 -9.91 8.04
N PHE A 199 10.57 -9.90 6.71
CA PHE A 199 9.35 -9.39 6.05
C PHE A 199 8.76 -10.34 5.01
N ASP A 200 9.23 -11.58 4.92
CA ASP A 200 8.66 -12.55 3.98
C ASP A 200 7.16 -12.76 4.22
N ASP A 201 6.72 -12.76 5.48
CA ASP A 201 5.31 -12.96 5.87
C ASP A 201 4.46 -11.68 5.90
N ALA A 202 5.01 -10.52 5.50
CA ALA A 202 4.24 -9.28 5.44
C ALA A 202 3.04 -9.41 4.50
N THR A 203 1.89 -8.85 4.92
CA THR A 203 0.65 -8.89 4.11
C THR A 203 0.79 -8.11 2.82
N ARG A 204 1.46 -6.95 2.88
CA ARG A 204 1.75 -6.07 1.73
C ARG A 204 3.13 -5.46 1.89
N ARG A 205 3.83 -5.26 0.78
CA ARG A 205 5.14 -4.60 0.72
C ARG A 205 5.16 -3.57 -0.40
N VAL A 206 5.64 -2.38 -0.10
CA VAL A 206 5.77 -1.28 -1.05
C VAL A 206 7.21 -0.79 -1.05
N ALA A 207 7.87 -0.88 -2.18
CA ALA A 207 9.22 -0.39 -2.38
C ALA A 207 9.19 0.96 -3.10
N LEU A 208 9.93 1.92 -2.57
CA LEU A 208 10.07 3.27 -3.13
C LEU A 208 11.53 3.52 -3.49
N THR A 209 11.76 4.17 -4.62
CA THR A 209 13.10 4.64 -5.01
C THR A 209 13.01 5.84 -5.94
N GLY A 210 14.08 6.64 -5.97
CA GLY A 210 14.19 7.80 -6.87
C GLY A 210 14.53 7.42 -8.30
N THR A 211 15.28 6.35 -8.49
CA THR A 211 15.78 5.90 -9.79
C THR A 211 15.75 4.37 -9.89
N PRO A 212 15.51 3.82 -11.09
CA PRO A 212 15.77 2.40 -11.33
C PRO A 212 17.23 2.08 -11.03
N PHE A 213 17.49 0.92 -10.45
CA PHE A 213 18.84 0.49 -10.10
C PHE A 213 19.20 -0.85 -10.74
N ARG A 214 20.48 -1.09 -10.86
CA ARG A 214 21.04 -2.35 -11.35
C ARG A 214 21.34 -3.27 -10.16
N SER A 215 21.29 -4.56 -10.39
CA SER A 215 21.75 -5.56 -9.42
C SER A 215 22.84 -6.39 -10.10
N ASP A 216 24.08 -6.08 -9.77
CA ASP A 216 25.24 -6.74 -10.37
C ASP A 216 25.61 -8.05 -9.64
N THR A 217 25.24 -8.19 -8.37
CA THR A 217 25.65 -9.33 -7.54
C THR A 217 24.47 -10.06 -6.88
N SER A 218 23.74 -9.41 -5.98
CA SER A 218 22.64 -10.03 -5.25
C SER A 218 21.34 -9.25 -5.45
N PRO A 219 20.28 -9.90 -5.93
CA PRO A 219 18.99 -9.22 -6.10
C PRO A 219 18.43 -8.80 -4.74
N ILE A 220 17.98 -7.54 -4.66
CA ILE A 220 17.31 -7.02 -3.49
C ILE A 220 15.97 -7.76 -3.32
N PRO A 221 15.62 -8.22 -2.11
CA PRO A 221 14.37 -8.91 -1.87
C PRO A 221 13.16 -8.08 -2.25
N PHE A 222 12.09 -8.76 -2.68
CA PHE A 222 10.78 -8.15 -2.98
C PHE A 222 10.80 -7.19 -4.18
N VAL A 223 11.89 -7.16 -4.95
CA VAL A 223 12.03 -6.39 -6.18
C VAL A 223 12.06 -7.35 -7.36
N THR A 224 11.26 -7.06 -8.37
CA THR A 224 11.29 -7.77 -9.65
C THR A 224 12.41 -7.20 -10.53
N TYR A 225 13.08 -8.05 -11.30
CA TYR A 225 14.14 -7.65 -12.22
C TYR A 225 13.82 -8.09 -13.64
N GLU A 226 14.23 -7.28 -14.59
CA GLU A 226 14.30 -7.62 -16.01
C GLU A 226 15.76 -7.61 -16.46
N VAL A 227 16.09 -8.51 -17.39
CA VAL A 227 17.41 -8.53 -18.03
C VAL A 227 17.33 -7.65 -19.27
N ASP A 228 18.20 -6.64 -19.37
CA ASP A 228 18.27 -5.77 -20.53
C ASP A 228 19.02 -6.46 -21.69
N ASN A 229 19.10 -5.76 -22.85
CA ASN A 229 19.77 -6.27 -24.04
C ASN A 229 21.27 -6.51 -23.84
N GLU A 230 21.87 -5.95 -22.80
CA GLU A 230 23.29 -6.09 -22.43
C GLU A 230 23.48 -7.24 -21.42
N GLY A 231 22.42 -7.96 -21.04
CA GLY A 231 22.46 -9.03 -20.04
C GLY A 231 22.49 -8.53 -18.59
N ILE A 232 22.27 -7.24 -18.36
CA ILE A 232 22.29 -6.62 -17.04
C ILE A 232 20.91 -6.68 -16.41
N ARG A 233 20.84 -7.09 -15.14
CA ARG A 233 19.60 -7.07 -14.36
C ARG A 233 19.27 -5.65 -13.93
N ARG A 234 18.09 -5.17 -14.31
CA ARG A 234 17.55 -3.88 -13.87
C ARG A 234 16.27 -4.09 -13.07
N SER A 235 16.07 -3.30 -12.03
CA SER A 235 14.83 -3.31 -11.27
C SER A 235 13.66 -2.92 -12.17
N LYS A 236 12.58 -3.71 -12.10
CA LYS A 236 11.33 -3.47 -12.81
C LYS A 236 10.32 -2.82 -11.88
N ALA A 237 9.96 -1.57 -12.16
CA ALA A 237 8.94 -0.86 -11.42
C ALA A 237 7.53 -1.29 -11.86
N ASP A 238 6.61 -1.39 -10.91
CA ASP A 238 5.18 -1.50 -11.21
C ASP A 238 4.62 -0.19 -11.71
N TYR A 239 5.14 0.92 -11.19
CA TYR A 239 4.84 2.27 -11.63
C TYR A 239 6.09 3.14 -11.67
N SER A 240 6.25 3.95 -12.73
CA SER A 240 7.42 4.82 -12.90
C SER A 240 6.99 6.23 -13.25
N TYR A 241 7.44 7.19 -12.46
CA TYR A 241 7.31 8.63 -12.70
C TYR A 241 8.71 9.24 -12.81
N GLY A 242 9.24 9.17 -14.03
CA GLY A 242 10.62 9.58 -14.33
C GLY A 242 10.79 11.10 -14.50
N TYR A 243 12.03 11.50 -14.81
CA TYR A 243 12.42 12.91 -14.94
C TYR A 243 11.64 13.66 -16.02
N GLY A 244 11.37 13.04 -17.17
CA GLY A 244 10.64 13.68 -18.27
C GLY A 244 9.23 14.14 -17.90
N PRO A 245 8.36 13.26 -17.39
CA PRO A 245 7.05 13.66 -16.84
C PRO A 245 7.18 14.67 -15.69
N ALA A 246 8.14 14.48 -14.78
CA ALA A 246 8.34 15.38 -13.65
C ALA A 246 8.77 16.80 -14.07
N LEU A 247 9.51 16.92 -15.17
CA LEU A 247 9.88 18.19 -15.77
C LEU A 247 8.65 18.89 -16.38
N LYS A 248 7.81 18.16 -17.12
CA LYS A 248 6.56 18.68 -17.68
C LYS A 248 5.59 19.17 -16.60
N ASP A 249 5.56 18.47 -15.48
CA ASP A 249 4.71 18.78 -14.33
C ASP A 249 5.34 19.85 -13.40
N HIS A 250 6.48 20.42 -13.77
CA HIS A 250 7.24 21.41 -12.97
C HIS A 250 7.61 20.92 -11.55
N VAL A 251 7.74 19.61 -11.36
CA VAL A 251 8.15 18.99 -10.10
C VAL A 251 9.66 19.09 -9.91
N VAL A 252 10.40 19.00 -11.01
CA VAL A 252 11.86 19.18 -11.05
C VAL A 252 12.22 20.34 -11.98
N ARG A 253 13.39 20.95 -11.74
CA ARG A 253 13.92 22.00 -12.62
C ARG A 253 14.76 21.37 -13.73
N PRO A 254 14.85 22.00 -14.92
CA PRO A 254 15.86 21.65 -15.91
C PRO A 254 17.25 21.75 -15.28
N VAL A 255 18.10 20.79 -15.56
CA VAL A 255 19.52 20.79 -15.23
C VAL A 255 20.27 21.53 -16.32
#